data_3d20341070b959cf6351f36d92de0727
#
_entry.id   3d20341070b959cf6351f36d92de0727
#
_cell.length_a   1.000
_cell.length_b   1.000
_cell.length_c   1.000
_cell.angle_alpha   90.00
_cell.angle_beta   90.00
_cell.angle_gamma   90.00
#
_symmetry.space_group_name_H-M   'P 1'
#
loop_
_entity.id
_entity.type
_entity.pdbx_description
1 polymer ?
#
loop_
_entity_poly.entity_id
_entity_poly.type
_entity_poly.pdbx_seq_one_letter_code
_entity_poly.pdbx_strand_id
1 'polypeptide(L)'
;MKTNIITAAGNWFTAGAIGSGMACFLDGFSLADYAILQVNSRAEAKMTQNFIPRVFSGIQPSGGLTLGNYLGAIKRFVDMQEDGHFETVYCMVDLHAITVWQNPEDLRRNTRELCAGFIAAGIDPEKSILFNQSQVPEHAQLAWVFNCVARMGWMKRMTQWKDKAGKNTENASLGLFGYPALMAADILIYHATHVPVGEDQKQHLELTRDIAIKFNNDFGIDFFPITEPVIEGVATRVMSLR
;
A
#
# COMPACT_ATOMS: atom_id res chain seq x y z
N MET A 1 9.41 -1.15 25.70
CA MET A 1 8.23 -1.19 24.82
C MET A 1 8.23 -0.18 23.65
N LYS A 2 9.28 0.63 23.45
CA LYS A 2 9.32 1.62 22.33
C LYS A 2 10.12 1.13 21.10
N THR A 3 10.71 -0.05 21.17
CA THR A 3 11.71 -0.49 20.17
C THR A 3 11.17 -1.43 19.10
N ASN A 4 10.02 -2.06 19.31
CA ASN A 4 9.57 -3.13 18.40
C ASN A 4 8.75 -2.66 17.20
N ILE A 5 8.16 -1.46 17.23
CA ILE A 5 7.35 -0.96 16.11
C ILE A 5 8.23 -0.43 14.96
N ILE A 6 9.41 0.10 15.31
CA ILE A 6 10.35 0.69 14.31
C ILE A 6 11.37 -0.34 13.81
N THR A 7 11.79 -1.29 14.68
CA THR A 7 12.78 -2.31 14.33
C THR A 7 12.25 -3.39 13.39
N ALA A 8 10.95 -3.69 13.41
CA ALA A 8 10.37 -4.68 12.49
C ALA A 8 10.49 -4.24 11.03
N ALA A 9 10.19 -2.99 10.69
CA ALA A 9 10.33 -2.48 9.32
C ALA A 9 11.81 -2.44 8.89
N GLY A 10 12.73 -1.96 9.75
CA GLY A 10 14.17 -1.88 9.46
C GLY A 10 14.84 -3.25 9.26
N ASN A 11 14.44 -4.26 10.01
CA ASN A 11 15.01 -5.61 9.89
C ASN A 11 14.47 -6.41 8.69
N TRP A 12 13.28 -6.04 8.18
CA TRP A 12 12.75 -6.66 6.96
C TRP A 12 13.52 -6.25 5.71
N PHE A 13 14.05 -5.02 5.69
CA PHE A 13 14.87 -4.55 4.58
C PHE A 13 16.30 -5.12 4.61
N THR A 14 16.82 -5.56 5.78
CA THR A 14 18.18 -6.07 5.90
C THR A 14 18.30 -7.59 5.95
N ALA A 15 17.23 -8.33 6.22
CA ALA A 15 17.26 -9.78 6.40
C ALA A 15 16.53 -10.56 5.29
N GLY A 16 17.06 -10.54 4.07
CA GLY A 16 16.90 -11.63 3.10
C GLY A 16 15.53 -11.84 2.44
N ALA A 17 14.51 -11.00 2.68
CA ALA A 17 13.18 -11.12 2.05
C ALA A 17 13.03 -10.26 0.79
N ILE A 18 13.96 -9.35 0.53
CA ILE A 18 14.03 -8.60 -0.72
C ILE A 18 15.14 -9.24 -1.53
N GLY A 19 14.77 -9.95 -2.58
CA GLY A 19 15.75 -10.48 -3.52
C GLY A 19 16.71 -9.38 -3.97
N SER A 20 17.93 -9.76 -4.34
CA SER A 20 19.09 -8.92 -4.66
C SER A 20 18.83 -7.65 -5.48
N GLY A 21 17.67 -7.53 -6.11
CA GLY A 21 17.29 -6.39 -6.93
C GLY A 21 16.93 -5.11 -6.16
N MET A 22 16.36 -5.21 -4.95
CA MET A 22 15.97 -4.02 -4.18
C MET A 22 17.12 -3.49 -3.31
N ALA A 23 18.05 -4.37 -2.89
CA ALA A 23 19.31 -3.95 -2.29
C ALA A 23 20.10 -3.03 -3.23
N CYS A 24 20.08 -3.29 -4.55
CA CYS A 24 20.73 -2.42 -5.55
C CYS A 24 20.13 -1.00 -5.60
N PHE A 25 18.84 -0.82 -5.31
CA PHE A 25 18.23 0.51 -5.25
C PHE A 25 18.74 1.35 -4.06
N LEU A 26 19.08 0.67 -2.97
CA LEU A 26 19.56 1.33 -1.74
C LEU A 26 21.08 1.60 -1.76
N ASP A 27 21.84 0.89 -2.59
CA ASP A 27 23.31 1.01 -2.69
C ASP A 27 23.79 1.96 -3.80
N GLY A 28 22.95 2.87 -4.28
CA GLY A 28 23.34 3.90 -5.26
C GLY A 28 23.40 3.43 -6.71
N PHE A 29 22.90 2.24 -7.02
CA PHE A 29 22.73 1.77 -8.41
C PHE A 29 21.58 2.50 -9.10
N SER A 30 21.79 2.96 -10.33
CA SER A 30 20.75 3.58 -11.15
C SER A 30 19.81 2.52 -11.74
N LEU A 31 18.56 2.93 -12.07
CA LEU A 31 17.63 2.08 -12.84
C LEU A 31 18.25 1.56 -14.16
N ALA A 32 19.17 2.33 -14.76
CA ALA A 32 19.90 1.96 -15.96
C ALA A 32 20.90 0.83 -15.67
N ASP A 33 21.62 0.89 -14.55
CA ASP A 33 22.57 -0.16 -14.15
C ASP A 33 21.85 -1.47 -13.85
N TYR A 34 20.66 -1.39 -13.22
CA TYR A 34 19.81 -2.56 -12.98
C TYR A 34 19.32 -3.19 -14.30
N ALA A 35 18.90 -2.38 -15.26
CA ALA A 35 18.50 -2.84 -16.58
C ALA A 35 19.66 -3.50 -17.36
N ILE A 36 20.89 -2.95 -17.26
CA ILE A 36 22.08 -3.49 -17.93
C ILE A 36 22.49 -4.84 -17.32
N LEU A 37 22.43 -4.99 -15.98
CA LEU A 37 22.72 -6.27 -15.32
C LEU A 37 21.73 -7.35 -15.71
N GLN A 38 20.46 -7.01 -15.92
CA GLN A 38 19.40 -7.95 -16.32
C GLN A 38 19.50 -8.37 -17.80
N VAL A 39 20.00 -7.50 -18.69
CA VAL A 39 20.19 -7.85 -20.11
C VAL A 39 21.25 -8.95 -20.28
N ASN A 40 22.27 -8.98 -19.42
CA ASN A 40 23.33 -9.99 -19.48
C ASN A 40 22.96 -11.33 -18.80
N SER A 41 21.92 -11.37 -17.96
CA SER A 41 21.44 -12.59 -17.29
C SER A 41 20.23 -13.25 -17.96
N ARG A 42 19.78 -12.75 -19.11
CA ARG A 42 18.59 -13.21 -19.85
C ARG A 42 18.61 -14.66 -20.32
N ALA A 43 19.72 -15.38 -20.16
CA ALA A 43 19.82 -16.80 -20.54
C ALA A 43 19.48 -17.77 -19.40
N GLU A 44 19.36 -17.31 -18.14
CA GLU A 44 19.18 -18.20 -16.99
C GLU A 44 17.93 -17.87 -16.21
N ALA A 45 16.98 -18.80 -16.30
CA ALA A 45 15.84 -19.03 -15.39
C ALA A 45 14.86 -17.86 -15.19
N LYS A 46 13.71 -17.99 -15.80
CA LYS A 46 12.47 -17.39 -15.31
C LYS A 46 12.25 -17.85 -13.87
N MET A 47 12.74 -17.09 -12.90
CA MET A 47 12.50 -17.35 -11.49
C MET A 47 11.03 -17.05 -11.19
N THR A 48 10.20 -18.07 -11.15
CA THR A 48 8.89 -17.99 -10.54
C THR A 48 9.10 -17.76 -9.04
N GLN A 49 8.97 -16.52 -8.58
CA GLN A 49 8.97 -16.23 -7.16
C GLN A 49 7.68 -16.76 -6.53
N ASN A 50 7.81 -17.67 -5.57
CA ASN A 50 6.69 -18.03 -4.69
C ASN A 50 6.55 -16.92 -3.63
N PHE A 51 5.55 -16.06 -3.80
CA PHE A 51 5.25 -15.02 -2.81
C PHE A 51 4.56 -15.64 -1.59
N ILE A 52 4.97 -15.22 -0.40
CA ILE A 52 4.31 -15.58 0.85
C ILE A 52 2.92 -14.94 0.86
N PRO A 53 1.84 -15.67 1.22
CA PRO A 53 0.52 -15.08 1.39
C PRO A 53 0.57 -13.92 2.38
N ARG A 54 0.44 -12.70 1.88
CA ARG A 54 0.53 -11.47 2.68
C ARG A 54 -0.61 -10.54 2.35
N VAL A 55 -1.21 -10.02 3.41
CA VAL A 55 -2.27 -9.00 3.34
C VAL A 55 -1.67 -7.65 3.68
N PHE A 56 -1.94 -6.66 2.84
CA PHE A 56 -1.71 -5.25 3.16
C PHE A 56 -3.04 -4.49 3.19
N SER A 57 -3.22 -3.65 4.18
CA SER A 57 -4.29 -2.66 4.18
C SER A 57 -3.93 -1.43 5.00
N GLY A 58 -4.63 -0.33 4.74
CA GLY A 58 -4.40 0.92 5.45
C GLY A 58 -5.65 1.77 5.59
N ILE A 59 -5.65 2.59 6.64
CA ILE A 59 -6.70 3.58 6.89
C ILE A 59 -6.07 4.97 6.98
N GLN A 60 -6.73 5.95 6.34
CA GLN A 60 -6.30 7.35 6.42
C GLN A 60 -6.66 7.94 7.78
N PRO A 61 -5.72 8.62 8.47
CA PRO A 61 -5.99 9.31 9.73
C PRO A 61 -6.66 10.67 9.51
N SER A 62 -7.77 10.70 8.76
CA SER A 62 -8.48 11.93 8.36
C SER A 62 -9.59 12.35 9.32
N GLY A 63 -9.65 11.78 10.53
CA GLY A 63 -10.63 12.08 11.58
C GLY A 63 -10.78 10.94 12.57
N GLY A 64 -11.71 11.09 13.51
CA GLY A 64 -12.02 10.05 14.50
C GLY A 64 -12.58 8.78 13.84
N LEU A 65 -12.28 7.62 14.45
CA LEU A 65 -12.83 6.34 14.02
C LEU A 65 -14.36 6.32 14.16
N THR A 66 -15.02 5.84 13.12
CA THR A 66 -16.46 5.65 13.08
C THR A 66 -16.82 4.17 13.14
N LEU A 67 -18.07 3.87 13.49
CA LEU A 67 -18.60 2.51 13.41
C LEU A 67 -18.45 1.92 12.01
N GLY A 68 -18.55 2.76 10.97
CA GLY A 68 -18.33 2.36 9.57
C GLY A 68 -16.89 1.91 9.31
N ASN A 69 -15.89 2.60 9.86
CA ASN A 69 -14.49 2.18 9.77
C ASN A 69 -14.25 0.85 10.49
N TYR A 70 -14.86 0.70 11.67
CA TYR A 70 -14.74 -0.55 12.43
C TYR A 70 -15.35 -1.74 11.68
N LEU A 71 -16.62 -1.65 11.29
CA LEU A 71 -17.32 -2.76 10.63
C LEU A 71 -16.84 -2.99 9.19
N GLY A 72 -16.48 -1.92 8.49
CA GLY A 72 -16.09 -2.00 7.07
C GLY A 72 -14.64 -2.41 6.83
N ALA A 73 -13.75 -2.19 7.82
CA ALA A 73 -12.33 -2.45 7.66
C ALA A 73 -11.70 -3.15 8.87
N ILE A 74 -11.70 -2.50 10.05
CA ILE A 74 -10.87 -2.94 11.19
C ILE A 74 -11.25 -4.33 11.68
N LYS A 75 -12.56 -4.63 11.74
CA LYS A 75 -13.03 -5.97 12.11
C LYS A 75 -12.45 -7.06 11.19
N ARG A 76 -12.40 -6.80 9.88
CA ARG A 76 -11.78 -7.72 8.92
C ARG A 76 -10.29 -7.89 9.15
N PHE A 77 -9.59 -6.83 9.53
CA PHE A 77 -8.16 -6.90 9.83
C PHE A 77 -7.90 -7.85 11.01
N VAL A 78 -8.75 -7.76 12.05
CA VAL A 78 -8.69 -8.68 13.19
C VAL A 78 -9.00 -10.10 12.77
N ASP A 79 -10.07 -10.30 11.99
CA ASP A 79 -10.46 -11.63 11.53
C ASP A 79 -9.32 -12.28 10.69
N MET A 80 -8.65 -11.53 9.82
CA MET A 80 -7.52 -12.01 9.02
C MET A 80 -6.26 -12.29 9.85
N GLN A 81 -6.00 -11.48 10.88
CA GLN A 81 -4.94 -11.74 11.84
C GLN A 81 -5.15 -13.05 12.59
N GLU A 82 -6.38 -13.31 13.04
CA GLU A 82 -6.72 -14.51 13.83
C GLU A 82 -6.78 -15.79 12.96
N ASP A 83 -7.10 -15.66 11.68
CA ASP A 83 -7.10 -16.80 10.74
C ASP A 83 -5.69 -17.40 10.56
N GLY A 84 -4.65 -16.61 10.69
CA GLY A 84 -3.25 -17.06 10.66
C GLY A 84 -2.74 -17.58 9.31
N HIS A 85 -3.54 -17.52 8.25
CA HIS A 85 -3.13 -17.92 6.90
C HIS A 85 -2.25 -16.88 6.19
N PHE A 86 -2.31 -15.63 6.66
CA PHE A 86 -1.63 -14.50 6.06
C PHE A 86 -0.64 -13.86 7.03
N GLU A 87 0.47 -13.39 6.50
CA GLU A 87 1.21 -12.31 7.16
C GLU A 87 0.43 -11.01 6.98
N THR A 88 0.05 -10.37 8.07
CA THR A 88 -0.80 -9.19 8.06
C THR A 88 0.00 -7.92 8.31
N VAL A 89 -0.18 -6.93 7.41
CA VAL A 89 0.52 -5.63 7.43
C VAL A 89 -0.51 -4.52 7.37
N TYR A 90 -0.61 -3.74 8.44
CA TYR A 90 -1.59 -2.67 8.56
C TYR A 90 -0.92 -1.31 8.76
N CYS A 91 -1.40 -0.31 8.05
CA CYS A 91 -0.76 0.98 7.94
C CYS A 91 -1.70 2.14 8.24
N MET A 92 -1.24 3.12 9.03
CA MET A 92 -1.86 4.44 9.08
C MET A 92 -1.30 5.25 7.90
N VAL A 93 -2.12 5.46 6.85
CA VAL A 93 -1.66 6.03 5.58
C VAL A 93 -1.75 7.56 5.58
N ASP A 94 -0.85 8.20 6.31
CA ASP A 94 -0.80 9.65 6.51
C ASP A 94 -0.34 10.41 5.25
N LEU A 95 0.47 9.82 4.37
CA LEU A 95 0.82 10.43 3.08
C LEU A 95 -0.41 10.53 2.16
N HIS A 96 -1.36 9.61 2.24
CA HIS A 96 -2.63 9.75 1.54
C HIS A 96 -3.50 10.86 2.13
N ALA A 97 -3.45 11.05 3.45
CA ALA A 97 -4.22 12.10 4.10
C ALA A 97 -3.83 13.50 3.63
N ILE A 98 -2.53 13.76 3.41
CA ILE A 98 -2.02 15.07 2.97
C ILE A 98 -2.26 15.38 1.48
N THR A 99 -2.88 14.50 0.71
CA THR A 99 -3.34 14.80 -0.67
C THR A 99 -4.38 15.90 -0.70
N VAL A 100 -5.08 16.10 0.41
CA VAL A 100 -5.91 17.27 0.72
C VAL A 100 -5.33 17.96 1.96
N TRP A 101 -5.56 19.26 2.09
CA TRP A 101 -5.01 20.02 3.20
C TRP A 101 -5.44 19.44 4.56
N GLN A 102 -4.47 19.28 5.46
CA GLN A 102 -4.66 18.80 6.82
C GLN A 102 -4.00 19.77 7.81
N ASN A 103 -4.64 20.02 8.96
CA ASN A 103 -3.95 20.68 10.06
C ASN A 103 -2.88 19.72 10.62
N PRO A 104 -1.60 20.14 10.76
CA PRO A 104 -0.52 19.23 11.18
C PRO A 104 -0.70 18.65 12.59
N GLU A 105 -1.28 19.43 13.51
CA GLU A 105 -1.53 18.97 14.90
C GLU A 105 -2.65 17.93 14.92
N ASP A 106 -3.73 18.19 14.18
CA ASP A 106 -4.83 17.26 14.03
C ASP A 106 -4.38 15.97 13.34
N LEU A 107 -3.62 16.06 12.27
CA LEU A 107 -3.08 14.87 11.58
C LEU A 107 -2.24 14.01 12.53
N ARG A 108 -1.35 14.64 13.32
CA ARG A 108 -0.52 13.93 14.31
C ARG A 108 -1.37 13.27 15.39
N ARG A 109 -2.38 13.97 15.89
CA ARG A 109 -3.32 13.42 16.88
C ARG A 109 -4.10 12.25 16.29
N ASN A 110 -4.73 12.45 15.13
CA ASN A 110 -5.57 11.44 14.47
C ASN A 110 -4.78 10.18 14.11
N THR A 111 -3.52 10.31 13.70
CA THR A 111 -2.64 9.15 13.43
C THR A 111 -2.42 8.31 14.69
N ARG A 112 -2.21 8.96 15.85
CA ARG A 112 -2.04 8.25 17.13
C ARG A 112 -3.35 7.61 17.61
N GLU A 113 -4.46 8.34 17.48
CA GLU A 113 -5.79 7.83 17.83
C GLU A 113 -6.18 6.64 16.95
N LEU A 114 -5.87 6.69 15.66
CA LEU A 114 -6.10 5.57 14.74
C LEU A 114 -5.29 4.34 15.15
N CYS A 115 -4.00 4.50 15.46
CA CYS A 115 -3.16 3.42 15.96
C CYS A 115 -3.72 2.81 17.25
N ALA A 116 -4.12 3.66 18.21
CA ALA A 116 -4.73 3.22 19.45
C ALA A 116 -6.07 2.48 19.20
N GLY A 117 -6.84 2.97 18.22
CA GLY A 117 -8.08 2.34 17.80
C GLY A 117 -7.88 0.96 17.18
N PHE A 118 -6.84 0.76 16.38
CA PHE A 118 -6.48 -0.55 15.84
C PHE A 118 -6.18 -1.55 16.97
N ILE A 119 -5.34 -1.16 17.93
CA ILE A 119 -4.98 -2.01 19.07
C ILE A 119 -6.22 -2.29 19.95
N ALA A 120 -7.03 -1.27 20.23
CA ALA A 120 -8.25 -1.41 21.03
C ALA A 120 -9.30 -2.31 20.37
N ALA A 121 -9.31 -2.36 19.03
CA ALA A 121 -10.21 -3.23 18.27
C ALA A 121 -9.73 -4.69 18.18
N GLY A 122 -8.50 -5.00 18.62
CA GLY A 122 -7.95 -6.35 18.66
C GLY A 122 -6.77 -6.62 17.72
N ILE A 123 -6.25 -5.60 17.01
CA ILE A 123 -4.99 -5.79 16.28
C ILE A 123 -3.86 -5.94 17.29
N ASP A 124 -3.17 -7.07 17.23
CA ASP A 124 -2.05 -7.44 18.09
C ASP A 124 -0.73 -7.14 17.36
N PRO A 125 0.08 -6.19 17.85
CA PRO A 125 1.37 -5.86 17.23
C PRO A 125 2.42 -6.98 17.29
N GLU A 126 2.17 -8.06 18.05
CA GLU A 126 3.03 -9.23 18.05
C GLU A 126 2.68 -10.22 16.92
N LYS A 127 1.44 -10.16 16.41
CA LYS A 127 0.94 -10.97 15.30
C LYS A 127 0.96 -10.24 13.96
N SER A 128 0.64 -8.94 13.98
CA SER A 128 0.51 -8.09 12.79
C SER A 128 1.57 -6.99 12.78
N ILE A 129 2.09 -6.65 11.62
CA ILE A 129 2.93 -5.46 11.46
C ILE A 129 2.00 -4.25 11.43
N LEU A 130 2.21 -3.31 12.36
CA LEU A 130 1.46 -2.06 12.46
C LEU A 130 2.42 -0.86 12.43
N PHE A 131 2.25 0.05 11.48
CA PHE A 131 3.16 1.17 11.30
C PHE A 131 2.50 2.40 10.68
N ASN A 132 3.20 3.55 10.73
CA ASN A 132 2.79 4.78 10.07
C ASN A 132 3.54 4.96 8.75
N GLN A 133 2.83 5.21 7.66
CA GLN A 133 3.34 5.24 6.29
C GLN A 133 4.55 6.19 6.12
N SER A 134 4.48 7.41 6.65
CA SER A 134 5.57 8.39 6.52
C SER A 134 6.85 8.03 7.27
N GLN A 135 6.82 7.00 8.13
CA GLN A 135 8.03 6.49 8.80
C GLN A 135 8.82 5.52 7.91
N VAL A 136 8.28 5.17 6.75
CA VAL A 136 8.92 4.30 5.74
C VAL A 136 9.01 5.10 4.43
N PRO A 137 10.08 5.88 4.22
CA PRO A 137 10.21 6.78 3.07
C PRO A 137 10.19 6.08 1.72
N GLU A 138 10.44 4.78 1.68
CA GLU A 138 10.44 3.94 0.49
C GLU A 138 9.06 3.88 -0.19
N HIS A 139 7.97 4.11 0.54
CA HIS A 139 6.64 4.27 -0.06
C HIS A 139 6.61 5.40 -1.09
N ALA A 140 7.14 6.57 -0.71
CA ALA A 140 7.21 7.72 -1.60
C ALA A 140 8.21 7.51 -2.74
N GLN A 141 9.32 6.82 -2.48
CA GLN A 141 10.34 6.51 -3.49
C GLN A 141 9.78 5.56 -4.55
N LEU A 142 9.13 4.47 -4.14
CA LEU A 142 8.50 3.52 -5.07
C LEU A 142 7.32 4.16 -5.81
N ALA A 143 6.55 5.02 -5.13
CA ALA A 143 5.47 5.77 -5.77
C ALA A 143 6.00 6.66 -6.91
N TRP A 144 7.18 7.26 -6.75
CA TRP A 144 7.82 8.01 -7.84
C TRP A 144 8.15 7.10 -9.03
N VAL A 145 8.74 5.94 -8.77
CA VAL A 145 9.02 4.94 -9.83
C VAL A 145 7.72 4.55 -10.55
N PHE A 146 6.65 4.28 -9.79
CA PHE A 146 5.35 3.91 -10.38
C PHE A 146 4.67 5.05 -11.14
N ASN A 147 4.90 6.30 -10.75
CA ASN A 147 4.47 7.45 -11.57
C ASN A 147 5.17 7.48 -12.94
N CYS A 148 6.39 6.93 -13.03
CA CYS A 148 7.10 6.79 -14.30
C CYS A 148 6.68 5.55 -15.10
N VAL A 149 6.13 4.52 -14.47
CA VAL A 149 5.62 3.29 -15.09
C VAL A 149 4.16 3.42 -15.52
N ALA A 150 3.31 4.02 -14.66
CA ALA A 150 1.89 4.17 -14.90
C ALA A 150 1.61 5.09 -16.10
N ARG A 151 0.58 4.75 -16.87
CA ARG A 151 0.18 5.55 -18.04
C ARG A 151 -0.83 6.62 -17.65
N MET A 152 -0.67 7.83 -18.21
CA MET A 152 -1.62 8.93 -18.00
C MET A 152 -3.06 8.53 -18.29
N GLY A 153 -3.30 7.67 -19.30
CA GLY A 153 -4.64 7.19 -19.63
C GLY A 153 -5.25 6.31 -18.54
N TRP A 154 -4.44 5.58 -17.78
CA TRP A 154 -4.89 4.79 -16.62
C TRP A 154 -5.30 5.72 -15.47
N MET A 155 -4.43 6.67 -15.13
CA MET A 155 -4.69 7.66 -14.08
C MET A 155 -5.94 8.51 -14.35
N LYS A 156 -6.15 8.93 -15.61
CA LYS A 156 -7.32 9.72 -15.99
C LYS A 156 -8.64 8.94 -15.89
N ARG A 157 -8.62 7.61 -15.94
CA ARG A 157 -9.82 6.77 -15.78
C ARG A 157 -10.24 6.63 -14.31
N MET A 158 -9.34 6.87 -13.37
CA MET A 158 -9.65 6.81 -11.94
C MET A 158 -10.73 7.83 -11.59
N THR A 159 -11.80 7.41 -10.93
CA THR A 159 -12.95 8.28 -10.65
C THR A 159 -12.80 9.03 -9.34
N GLN A 160 -12.23 8.44 -8.33
CA GLN A 160 -12.18 9.01 -6.97
C GLN A 160 -11.46 10.36 -6.88
N TRP A 161 -10.41 10.62 -7.69
CA TRP A 161 -9.76 11.92 -7.67
C TRP A 161 -10.68 13.02 -8.20
N LYS A 162 -11.55 12.69 -9.17
CA LYS A 162 -12.54 13.61 -9.72
C LYS A 162 -13.61 13.96 -8.69
N ASP A 163 -14.08 12.96 -7.95
CA ASP A 163 -15.07 13.13 -6.89
C ASP A 163 -14.51 13.99 -5.75
N LYS A 164 -13.26 13.75 -5.33
CA LYS A 164 -12.56 14.53 -4.29
C LYS A 164 -12.20 15.95 -4.75
N ALA A 165 -11.82 16.14 -6.01
CA ALA A 165 -11.53 17.46 -6.58
C ALA A 165 -12.80 18.30 -6.79
N GLY A 166 -13.97 17.66 -6.92
CA GLY A 166 -15.25 18.32 -7.13
C GLY A 166 -15.27 19.13 -8.42
N LYS A 167 -15.93 20.31 -8.38
CA LYS A 167 -16.06 21.19 -9.56
C LYS A 167 -14.80 21.98 -9.90
N ASN A 168 -13.86 22.06 -8.97
CA ASN A 168 -12.65 22.90 -9.11
C ASN A 168 -11.37 22.04 -9.24
N THR A 169 -11.31 21.28 -10.32
CA THR A 169 -10.18 20.38 -10.60
C THR A 169 -8.86 21.10 -10.80
N GLU A 170 -8.86 22.38 -11.17
CA GLU A 170 -7.65 23.18 -11.37
C GLU A 170 -6.91 23.48 -10.06
N ASN A 171 -7.64 23.51 -8.94
CA ASN A 171 -7.05 23.73 -7.61
C ASN A 171 -6.74 22.42 -6.86
N ALA A 172 -6.99 21.26 -7.48
CA ALA A 172 -6.65 19.99 -6.90
C ALA A 172 -5.11 19.80 -6.87
N SER A 173 -4.60 19.25 -5.77
CA SER A 173 -3.17 18.97 -5.68
C SER A 173 -2.76 17.90 -6.69
N LEU A 174 -1.51 17.96 -7.18
CA LEU A 174 -0.94 16.88 -8.00
C LEU A 174 -0.94 15.54 -7.25
N GLY A 175 -0.74 15.58 -5.93
CA GLY A 175 -0.83 14.40 -5.07
C GLY A 175 -2.21 13.73 -5.11
N LEU A 176 -3.29 14.52 -5.21
CA LEU A 176 -4.65 13.99 -5.35
C LEU A 176 -4.87 13.27 -6.69
N PHE A 177 -4.15 13.66 -7.74
CA PHE A 177 -4.16 12.92 -9.01
C PHE A 177 -3.25 11.69 -8.97
N GLY A 178 -2.09 11.80 -8.31
CA GLY A 178 -1.05 10.77 -8.28
C GLY A 178 -1.21 9.70 -7.19
N TYR A 179 -2.10 9.89 -6.19
CA TYR A 179 -2.20 8.97 -5.07
C TYR A 179 -2.49 7.50 -5.44
N PRO A 180 -3.13 7.15 -6.56
CA PRO A 180 -3.29 5.75 -6.92
C PRO A 180 -1.96 5.03 -7.20
N ALA A 181 -0.93 5.75 -7.66
CA ALA A 181 0.42 5.21 -7.79
C ALA A 181 1.09 5.01 -6.42
N LEU A 182 0.83 5.91 -5.45
CA LEU A 182 1.26 5.72 -4.07
C LEU A 182 0.57 4.51 -3.43
N MET A 183 -0.73 4.32 -3.66
CA MET A 183 -1.43 3.13 -3.17
C MET A 183 -0.86 1.85 -3.76
N ALA A 184 -0.53 1.85 -5.06
CA ALA A 184 0.15 0.71 -5.67
C ALA A 184 1.53 0.46 -5.03
N ALA A 185 2.27 1.52 -4.69
CA ALA A 185 3.55 1.40 -3.99
C ALA A 185 3.37 0.82 -2.58
N ASP A 186 2.36 1.27 -1.84
CA ASP A 186 2.05 0.75 -0.50
C ASP A 186 1.83 -0.77 -0.49
N ILE A 187 1.12 -1.27 -1.49
CA ILE A 187 0.78 -2.69 -1.63
C ILE A 187 2.00 -3.49 -2.10
N LEU A 188 2.64 -3.03 -3.16
CA LEU A 188 3.64 -3.81 -3.88
C LEU A 188 5.01 -3.81 -3.18
N ILE A 189 5.35 -2.78 -2.40
CA ILE A 189 6.61 -2.71 -1.66
C ILE A 189 6.76 -3.87 -0.65
N TYR A 190 5.64 -4.36 -0.12
CA TYR A 190 5.59 -5.52 0.79
C TYR A 190 5.34 -6.83 0.06
N HIS A 191 5.30 -6.85 -1.27
CA HIS A 191 4.88 -8.00 -2.06
C HIS A 191 3.52 -8.57 -1.58
N ALA A 192 2.58 -7.69 -1.25
CA ALA A 192 1.27 -8.12 -0.78
C ALA A 192 0.53 -8.86 -1.89
N THR A 193 0.11 -10.08 -1.58
CA THR A 193 -0.63 -10.94 -2.51
C THR A 193 -2.12 -10.69 -2.44
N HIS A 194 -2.60 -10.16 -1.31
CA HIS A 194 -4.02 -9.93 -1.04
C HIS A 194 -4.26 -8.56 -0.41
N VAL A 195 -5.36 -7.93 -0.78
CA VAL A 195 -5.81 -6.66 -0.21
C VAL A 195 -7.30 -6.74 0.10
N PRO A 196 -7.70 -6.58 1.37
CA PRO A 196 -9.11 -6.47 1.74
C PRO A 196 -9.64 -5.11 1.29
N VAL A 197 -10.50 -5.12 0.29
CA VAL A 197 -11.07 -3.90 -0.31
C VAL A 197 -12.59 -3.91 -0.32
N GLY A 198 -13.17 -2.71 -0.16
CA GLY A 198 -14.55 -2.47 -0.52
C GLY A 198 -14.72 -2.35 -2.05
N GLU A 199 -15.95 -2.37 -2.53
CA GLU A 199 -16.23 -2.25 -3.97
C GLU A 199 -15.70 -0.95 -4.59
N ASP A 200 -15.67 0.13 -3.82
CA ASP A 200 -15.16 1.44 -4.23
C ASP A 200 -13.65 1.46 -4.48
N GLN A 201 -12.90 0.50 -3.95
CA GLN A 201 -11.45 0.38 -4.11
C GLN A 201 -11.00 -0.60 -5.22
N LYS A 202 -11.95 -1.31 -5.86
CA LYS A 202 -11.62 -2.27 -6.93
C LYS A 202 -10.80 -1.65 -8.05
N GLN A 203 -11.18 -0.44 -8.48
CA GLN A 203 -10.50 0.26 -9.58
C GLN A 203 -9.03 0.59 -9.24
N HIS A 204 -8.73 0.90 -7.97
CA HIS A 204 -7.35 1.14 -7.52
C HIS A 204 -6.54 -0.15 -7.52
N LEU A 205 -7.15 -1.26 -7.13
CA LEU A 205 -6.47 -2.54 -7.15
C LEU A 205 -6.23 -3.04 -8.58
N GLU A 206 -7.15 -2.81 -9.50
CA GLU A 206 -6.93 -3.05 -10.94
C GLU A 206 -5.74 -2.25 -11.46
N LEU A 207 -5.63 -0.96 -11.10
CA LEU A 207 -4.47 -0.14 -11.45
C LEU A 207 -3.17 -0.69 -10.83
N THR A 208 -3.20 -1.13 -9.58
CA THR A 208 -2.05 -1.77 -8.92
C THR A 208 -1.58 -2.99 -9.70
N ARG A 209 -2.50 -3.84 -10.14
CA ARG A 209 -2.21 -5.00 -11.00
C ARG A 209 -1.62 -4.60 -12.35
N ASP A 210 -2.20 -3.60 -13.01
CA ASP A 210 -1.70 -3.07 -14.28
C ASP A 210 -0.26 -2.55 -14.15
N ILE A 211 0.05 -1.85 -13.06
CA ILE A 211 1.40 -1.36 -12.75
C ILE A 211 2.36 -2.53 -12.52
N ALA A 212 1.98 -3.52 -11.71
CA ALA A 212 2.80 -4.70 -11.44
C ALA A 212 3.10 -5.49 -12.72
N ILE A 213 2.07 -5.77 -13.53
CA ILE A 213 2.21 -6.47 -14.81
C ILE A 213 3.13 -5.70 -15.76
N LYS A 214 2.91 -4.39 -15.87
CA LYS A 214 3.72 -3.55 -16.75
C LYS A 214 5.18 -3.53 -16.29
N PHE A 215 5.43 -3.33 -14.99
CA PHE A 215 6.78 -3.35 -14.43
C PHE A 215 7.46 -4.69 -14.71
N ASN A 216 6.82 -5.80 -14.35
CA ASN A 216 7.36 -7.14 -14.57
C ASN A 216 7.69 -7.40 -16.05
N ASN A 217 6.80 -6.96 -16.95
CA ASN A 217 7.02 -7.11 -18.41
C ASN A 217 8.14 -6.21 -18.93
N ASP A 218 8.19 -4.94 -18.52
CA ASP A 218 9.21 -3.99 -18.99
C ASP A 218 10.62 -4.45 -18.59
N PHE A 219 10.77 -5.05 -17.42
CA PHE A 219 12.05 -5.55 -16.92
C PHE A 219 12.30 -7.05 -17.18
N GLY A 220 11.28 -7.79 -17.64
CA GLY A 220 11.38 -9.22 -17.97
C GLY A 220 11.57 -10.12 -16.73
N ILE A 221 11.00 -9.73 -15.59
CA ILE A 221 11.10 -10.42 -14.29
C ILE A 221 9.71 -10.52 -13.64
N ASP A 222 9.53 -11.51 -12.77
CA ASP A 222 8.33 -11.64 -11.93
C ASP A 222 8.61 -11.02 -10.53
N PHE A 223 8.89 -9.71 -10.50
CA PHE A 223 9.33 -9.03 -9.28
C PHE A 223 8.16 -8.72 -8.34
N PHE A 224 7.04 -8.20 -8.86
CA PHE A 224 5.86 -7.90 -8.07
C PHE A 224 4.79 -8.99 -8.25
N PRO A 225 4.09 -9.40 -7.16
CA PRO A 225 2.93 -10.27 -7.26
C PRO A 225 1.78 -9.58 -7.98
N ILE A 226 0.92 -10.37 -8.59
CA ILE A 226 -0.36 -9.89 -9.12
C ILE A 226 -1.37 -9.99 -7.96
N THR A 227 -1.52 -8.88 -7.25
CA THR A 227 -2.31 -8.80 -6.03
C THR A 227 -3.79 -9.11 -6.28
N GLU A 228 -4.43 -9.85 -5.39
CA GLU A 228 -5.83 -10.24 -5.48
C GLU A 228 -6.70 -9.50 -4.45
N PRO A 229 -7.93 -9.11 -4.81
CA PRO A 229 -8.89 -8.57 -3.86
C PRO A 229 -9.41 -9.66 -2.93
N VAL A 230 -9.43 -9.39 -1.64
CA VAL A 230 -10.22 -10.18 -0.69
C VAL A 230 -11.56 -9.49 -0.52
N ILE A 231 -12.59 -10.04 -1.16
CA ILE A 231 -13.96 -9.53 -1.09
C ILE A 231 -14.76 -10.56 -0.30
N GLU A 232 -14.79 -10.44 1.02
CA GLU A 232 -15.60 -11.29 1.87
C GLU A 232 -16.63 -10.47 2.66
N GLY A 233 -17.84 -11.03 2.81
CA GLY A 233 -18.88 -10.53 3.71
C GLY A 233 -20.20 -10.23 3.06
N VAL A 234 -21.28 -10.51 3.79
CA VAL A 234 -22.69 -10.32 3.40
C VAL A 234 -23.07 -8.83 3.28
N ALA A 235 -22.25 -7.92 3.83
CA ALA A 235 -22.47 -6.49 3.78
C ALA A 235 -21.22 -5.77 3.22
N THR A 236 -21.10 -5.72 1.92
CA THR A 236 -20.03 -4.98 1.22
C THR A 236 -20.19 -3.46 1.33
N ARG A 237 -21.33 -2.98 1.80
CA ARG A 237 -21.60 -1.56 1.99
C ARG A 237 -22.40 -1.30 3.25
N VAL A 238 -21.80 -0.61 4.21
CA VAL A 238 -22.50 -0.10 5.40
C VAL A 238 -23.16 1.23 5.05
N MET A 239 -24.47 1.27 5.07
CA MET A 239 -25.25 2.47 4.78
C MET A 239 -25.42 3.33 6.05
N SER A 240 -25.45 4.66 5.88
CA SER A 240 -25.84 5.56 6.98
C SER A 240 -27.27 5.28 7.43
N LEU A 241 -27.52 5.37 8.72
CA LEU A 241 -28.86 5.29 9.30
C LEU A 241 -29.66 6.61 9.17
N ARG A 242 -29.11 7.61 8.48
CA ARG A 242 -29.75 8.90 8.19
C ARG A 242 -30.25 8.95 6.76
#